data_30ac04838284cd06965b2497b926c628
#
_entry.id   30ac04838284cd06965b2497b926c628
#
_cell.length_a   1.000
_cell.length_b   1.000
_cell.length_c   1.000
_cell.angle_alpha   90.00
_cell.angle_beta   90.00
_cell.angle_gamma   90.00
#
_symmetry.space_group_name_H-M   'P 1'
#
loop_
_entity.id
_entity.type
_entity.pdbx_description
1 polymer ?
#
loop_
_entity_poly.entity_id
_entity_poly.type
_entity_poly.pdbx_seq_one_letter_code
_entity_poly.pdbx_strand_id
1 'polypeptide(L)'
;MADIGQQLKAARERLGMTTAQAAQRLHMRAMFVDALEREDWKTVGEPVYVRGFIRNYARLLGLDPEACVGEFNTSDFVETASIDAALDFETPRRNRFRYPWLLAGMSAFALFLVFKVVWTMALPGAAGHAEIHPPAASAMVSTN
;
A
#
# COMPACT_ATOMS: atom_id res chain seq x y z
N MET A 1 -13.40 4.20 38.16
CA MET A 1 -12.10 4.42 37.53
C MET A 1 -12.36 5.41 36.42
N ALA A 2 -11.46 6.40 36.24
CA ALA A 2 -11.67 7.36 35.14
C ALA A 2 -11.39 6.60 33.83
N ASP A 3 -12.37 6.64 32.95
CA ASP A 3 -12.35 6.07 31.61
C ASP A 3 -11.17 6.66 30.80
N ILE A 4 -10.36 5.88 30.14
CA ILE A 4 -9.16 6.33 29.41
C ILE A 4 -9.50 7.40 28.37
N GLY A 5 -10.66 7.26 27.70
CA GLY A 5 -11.14 8.27 26.76
C GLY A 5 -11.35 9.63 27.40
N GLN A 6 -11.93 9.65 28.59
CA GLN A 6 -12.14 10.88 29.37
C GLN A 6 -10.82 11.49 29.85
N GLN A 7 -9.83 10.67 30.22
CA GLN A 7 -8.49 11.16 30.61
C GLN A 7 -7.81 11.83 29.44
N LEU A 8 -7.82 11.21 28.25
CA LEU A 8 -7.25 11.77 27.03
C LEU A 8 -7.93 13.09 26.67
N LYS A 9 -9.26 13.12 26.67
CA LYS A 9 -10.05 14.33 26.40
C LYS A 9 -9.74 15.45 27.36
N ALA A 10 -9.78 15.19 28.67
CA ALA A 10 -9.49 16.20 29.70
C ALA A 10 -8.05 16.76 29.58
N ALA A 11 -7.08 15.92 29.24
CA ALA A 11 -5.70 16.34 29.01
C ALA A 11 -5.58 17.23 27.77
N ARG A 12 -6.26 16.90 26.66
CA ARG A 12 -6.30 17.72 25.45
C ARG A 12 -6.92 19.10 25.74
N GLU A 13 -8.04 19.12 26.43
CA GLU A 13 -8.74 20.36 26.80
C GLU A 13 -7.91 21.25 27.72
N ARG A 14 -7.20 20.65 28.67
CA ARG A 14 -6.23 21.41 29.52
C ARG A 14 -5.13 22.10 28.71
N LEU A 15 -4.72 21.50 27.59
CA LEU A 15 -3.74 22.07 26.66
C LEU A 15 -4.38 23.06 25.67
N GLY A 16 -5.70 23.32 25.77
CA GLY A 16 -6.43 24.21 24.88
C GLY A 16 -6.49 23.75 23.43
N MET A 17 -6.26 22.45 23.17
CA MET A 17 -6.25 21.91 21.81
C MET A 17 -7.65 21.44 21.38
N THR A 18 -8.00 21.72 20.12
CA THR A 18 -9.15 21.09 19.47
C THR A 18 -8.80 19.68 19.01
N THR A 19 -9.81 18.80 18.77
CA THR A 19 -9.60 17.48 18.19
C THR A 19 -8.89 17.56 16.83
N ALA A 20 -9.21 18.54 16.01
CA ALA A 20 -8.54 18.78 14.73
C ALA A 20 -7.06 19.11 14.87
N GLN A 21 -6.69 19.95 15.85
CA GLN A 21 -5.29 20.29 16.14
C GLN A 21 -4.51 19.08 16.67
N ALA A 22 -5.12 18.28 17.54
CA ALA A 22 -4.50 17.05 18.03
C ALA A 22 -4.29 16.06 16.86
N ALA A 23 -5.29 15.88 16.01
CA ALA A 23 -5.22 15.02 14.83
C ALA A 23 -4.10 15.43 13.86
N GLN A 24 -3.94 16.73 13.61
CA GLN A 24 -2.84 17.25 12.79
C GLN A 24 -1.46 16.90 13.38
N ARG A 25 -1.27 17.11 14.69
CA ARG A 25 0.00 16.79 15.36
C ARG A 25 0.32 15.29 15.37
N LEU A 26 -0.73 14.47 15.42
CA LEU A 26 -0.62 13.01 15.41
C LEU A 26 -0.57 12.42 13.98
N HIS A 27 -0.72 13.24 12.95
CA HIS A 27 -0.83 12.82 11.55
C HIS A 27 -1.94 11.79 11.32
N MET A 28 -3.09 11.97 12.00
CA MET A 28 -4.26 11.10 11.87
C MET A 28 -5.53 11.89 11.53
N ARG A 29 -6.60 11.17 11.22
CA ARG A 29 -7.91 11.81 10.98
C ARG A 29 -8.54 12.26 12.30
N ALA A 30 -9.19 13.43 12.30
CA ALA A 30 -9.88 13.94 13.49
C ALA A 30 -10.92 12.95 14.05
N MET A 31 -11.60 12.19 13.18
CA MET A 31 -12.55 11.17 13.58
C MET A 31 -11.94 10.08 14.48
N PHE A 32 -10.65 9.77 14.32
CA PHE A 32 -9.96 8.79 15.17
C PHE A 32 -9.65 9.38 16.55
N VAL A 33 -9.32 10.67 16.64
CA VAL A 33 -9.16 11.35 17.93
C VAL A 33 -10.49 11.36 18.69
N ASP A 34 -11.60 11.71 18.00
CA ASP A 34 -12.93 11.68 18.58
C ASP A 34 -13.34 10.26 19.02
N ALA A 35 -12.99 9.24 18.23
CA ALA A 35 -13.28 7.85 18.54
C ALA A 35 -12.47 7.36 19.76
N LEU A 36 -11.18 7.72 19.86
CA LEU A 36 -10.34 7.41 21.02
C LEU A 36 -10.89 8.03 22.31
N GLU A 37 -11.38 9.28 22.25
CA GLU A 37 -11.95 9.98 23.40
C GLU A 37 -13.33 9.44 23.84
N ARG A 38 -14.05 8.79 22.92
CA ARG A 38 -15.35 8.13 23.20
C ARG A 38 -15.24 6.63 23.43
N GLU A 39 -14.03 6.09 23.37
CA GLU A 39 -13.76 4.66 23.47
C GLU A 39 -14.44 3.82 22.38
N ASP A 40 -14.73 4.43 21.25
CA ASP A 40 -15.24 3.72 20.08
C ASP A 40 -14.06 3.05 19.33
N TRP A 41 -13.53 2.01 19.96
CA TRP A 41 -12.35 1.28 19.47
C TRP A 41 -12.59 0.64 18.12
N LYS A 42 -13.84 0.22 17.83
CA LYS A 42 -14.19 -0.39 16.54
C LYS A 42 -14.00 0.56 15.36
N THR A 43 -14.29 1.84 15.56
CA THR A 43 -14.05 2.88 14.53
C THR A 43 -12.56 3.12 14.32
N VAL A 44 -11.75 2.97 15.36
CA VAL A 44 -10.29 3.12 15.26
C VAL A 44 -9.64 1.95 14.54
N GLY A 45 -10.09 0.73 14.81
CA GLY A 45 -9.64 -0.51 14.16
C GLY A 45 -9.17 -1.58 15.13
N GLU A 46 -8.26 -2.44 14.66
CA GLU A 46 -7.73 -3.56 15.44
C GLU A 46 -6.97 -3.12 16.70
N PRO A 47 -7.00 -3.91 17.79
CA PRO A 47 -6.37 -3.55 19.08
C PRO A 47 -4.90 -3.15 18.98
N VAL A 48 -4.16 -3.74 18.04
CA VAL A 48 -2.73 -3.40 17.81
C VAL A 48 -2.56 -1.95 17.36
N TYR A 49 -3.44 -1.46 16.49
CA TYR A 49 -3.41 -0.08 16.02
C TYR A 49 -3.92 0.88 17.10
N VAL A 50 -4.99 0.51 17.81
CA VAL A 50 -5.53 1.31 18.92
C VAL A 50 -4.46 1.56 19.98
N ARG A 51 -3.70 0.53 20.39
CA ARG A 51 -2.56 0.67 21.32
C ARG A 51 -1.54 1.70 20.82
N GLY A 52 -1.22 1.65 19.54
CA GLY A 52 -0.27 2.59 18.92
C GLY A 52 -0.78 4.03 18.95
N PHE A 53 -2.06 4.23 18.65
CA PHE A 53 -2.68 5.56 18.67
C PHE A 53 -2.82 6.11 20.10
N ILE A 54 -3.24 5.32 21.07
CA ILE A 54 -3.30 5.69 22.49
C ILE A 54 -1.90 6.12 22.98
N ARG A 55 -0.87 5.32 22.70
CA ARG A 55 0.52 5.62 23.10
C ARG A 55 1.00 6.96 22.52
N ASN A 56 0.74 7.21 21.25
CA ASN A 56 1.13 8.45 20.60
C ASN A 56 0.34 9.66 21.13
N TYR A 57 -0.96 9.47 21.35
CA TYR A 57 -1.83 10.52 21.87
C TYR A 57 -1.47 10.87 23.32
N ALA A 58 -1.25 9.88 24.19
CA ALA A 58 -0.79 10.08 25.55
C ALA A 58 0.53 10.87 25.61
N ARG A 59 1.50 10.52 24.74
CA ARG A 59 2.77 11.30 24.64
C ARG A 59 2.54 12.75 24.24
N LEU A 60 1.67 13.02 23.28
CA LEU A 60 1.34 14.38 22.86
C LEU A 60 0.73 15.18 24.02
N LEU A 61 -0.07 14.55 24.86
CA LEU A 61 -0.78 15.15 25.97
C LEU A 61 0.05 15.22 27.27
N GLY A 62 1.24 14.63 27.30
CA GLY A 62 2.09 14.56 28.49
C GLY A 62 1.60 13.59 29.55
N LEU A 63 0.79 12.58 29.14
CA LEU A 63 0.36 11.47 29.99
C LEU A 63 1.36 10.33 29.91
N ASP A 64 1.31 9.39 30.88
CA ASP A 64 2.08 8.16 30.82
C ASP A 64 1.48 7.22 29.76
N PRO A 65 2.21 6.96 28.66
CA PRO A 65 1.70 6.14 27.56
C PRO A 65 1.44 4.68 27.95
N GLU A 66 2.28 4.13 28.82
CA GLU A 66 2.18 2.72 29.20
C GLU A 66 1.03 2.49 30.20
N ALA A 67 0.77 3.46 31.10
CA ALA A 67 -0.40 3.42 31.95
C ALA A 67 -1.69 3.46 31.12
N CYS A 68 -1.76 4.39 30.15
CA CYS A 68 -2.92 4.48 29.25
C CYS A 68 -3.15 3.21 28.42
N VAL A 69 -2.09 2.60 27.90
CA VAL A 69 -2.17 1.33 27.15
C VAL A 69 -2.55 0.17 28.10
N GLY A 70 -2.05 0.19 29.35
CA GLY A 70 -2.42 -0.79 30.36
C GLY A 70 -3.92 -0.79 30.63
N GLU A 71 -4.53 0.39 30.79
CA GLU A 71 -5.98 0.54 30.96
C GLU A 71 -6.78 0.01 29.75
N PHE A 72 -6.35 0.36 28.53
CA PHE A 72 -6.96 -0.16 27.30
C PHE A 72 -6.87 -1.69 27.23
N ASN A 73 -5.77 -2.31 27.63
CA ASN A 73 -5.60 -3.76 27.59
C ASN A 73 -6.55 -4.53 28.52
N THR A 74 -7.11 -3.87 29.53
CA THR A 74 -8.14 -4.46 30.42
C THR A 74 -9.56 -4.24 29.89
N SER A 75 -9.74 -3.61 28.73
CA SER A 75 -11.06 -3.39 28.14
C SER A 75 -11.63 -4.67 27.50
N ASP A 76 -12.94 -4.79 27.54
CA ASP A 76 -13.69 -5.92 26.93
C ASP A 76 -13.42 -6.05 25.42
N PHE A 77 -13.06 -4.95 24.77
CA PHE A 77 -12.73 -4.93 23.35
C PHE A 77 -11.48 -5.77 23.04
N VAL A 78 -10.45 -5.68 23.87
CA VAL A 78 -9.22 -6.48 23.71
C VAL A 78 -9.48 -7.94 23.99
N GLU A 79 -10.27 -8.26 25.00
CA GLU A 79 -10.64 -9.63 25.33
C GLU A 79 -11.43 -10.30 24.19
N THR A 80 -12.47 -9.61 23.68
CA THR A 80 -13.29 -10.08 22.56
C THR A 80 -12.45 -10.26 21.29
N ALA A 81 -11.61 -9.31 20.95
CA ALA A 81 -10.74 -9.40 19.77
C ALA A 81 -9.71 -10.53 19.88
N SER A 82 -9.26 -10.83 21.10
CA SER A 82 -8.35 -11.96 21.34
C SER A 82 -9.03 -13.31 21.13
N ILE A 83 -10.31 -13.42 21.52
CA ILE A 83 -11.13 -14.61 21.30
C ILE A 83 -11.40 -14.79 19.80
N ASP A 84 -11.81 -13.73 19.10
CA ASP A 84 -12.05 -13.76 17.66
C ASP A 84 -10.78 -14.14 16.89
N ALA A 85 -9.63 -13.57 17.26
CA ALA A 85 -8.34 -13.94 16.68
C ALA A 85 -7.97 -15.40 16.96
N ALA A 86 -8.27 -15.93 18.14
CA ALA A 86 -8.02 -17.33 18.49
C ALA A 86 -8.91 -18.30 17.70
N LEU A 87 -10.13 -17.90 17.38
CA LEU A 87 -11.05 -18.68 16.55
C LEU A 87 -10.70 -18.62 15.06
N ASP A 88 -10.09 -17.53 14.61
CA ASP A 88 -9.69 -17.31 13.20
C ASP A 88 -8.35 -18.03 12.85
N PHE A 89 -7.64 -18.61 13.81
CA PHE A 89 -6.40 -19.38 13.56
C PHE A 89 -6.60 -20.64 12.72
N GLU A 90 -7.84 -21.08 12.48
CA GLU A 90 -8.10 -22.27 11.66
C GLU A 90 -8.13 -22.00 10.15
N THR A 91 -8.09 -20.75 9.71
CA THR A 91 -7.92 -20.44 8.29
C THR A 91 -6.66 -19.61 8.10
N PRO A 92 -5.55 -20.21 7.61
CA PRO A 92 -4.47 -19.38 7.13
C PRO A 92 -5.07 -18.49 6.05
N ARG A 93 -5.22 -17.19 6.32
CA ARG A 93 -5.50 -16.18 5.31
C ARG A 93 -4.44 -16.33 4.24
N ARG A 94 -4.70 -17.25 3.34
CA ARG A 94 -3.95 -17.41 2.11
C ARG A 94 -3.97 -16.05 1.46
N ASN A 95 -2.89 -15.33 1.63
CA ASN A 95 -2.63 -14.09 0.93
C ASN A 95 -2.67 -14.44 -0.54
N ARG A 96 -3.87 -14.46 -1.13
CA ARG A 96 -4.04 -14.58 -2.57
C ARG A 96 -3.36 -13.36 -3.12
N PHE A 97 -2.20 -13.58 -3.70
CA PHE A 97 -1.52 -12.62 -4.56
C PHE A 97 -2.60 -11.89 -5.37
N ARG A 98 -2.90 -10.63 -4.96
CA ARG A 98 -4.02 -9.84 -5.53
C ARG A 98 -3.78 -9.46 -6.98
N TYR A 99 -2.70 -9.95 -7.57
CA TYR A 99 -2.29 -9.63 -8.93
C TYR A 99 -1.88 -10.86 -9.75
N PRO A 100 -2.79 -11.86 -9.95
CA PRO A 100 -2.47 -13.00 -10.82
C PRO A 100 -2.16 -12.54 -12.26
N TRP A 101 -2.68 -11.40 -12.66
CA TRP A 101 -2.45 -10.78 -13.97
C TRP A 101 -1.01 -10.25 -14.14
N LEU A 102 -0.31 -9.85 -13.07
CA LEU A 102 1.10 -9.46 -13.15
C LEU A 102 1.99 -10.67 -13.50
N LEU A 103 1.73 -11.82 -12.91
CA LEU A 103 2.46 -13.06 -13.25
C LEU A 103 2.15 -13.51 -14.67
N ALA A 104 0.88 -13.40 -15.10
CA ALA A 104 0.47 -13.68 -16.47
C ALA A 104 1.11 -12.70 -17.47
N GLY A 105 1.20 -11.41 -17.14
CA GLY A 105 1.86 -10.39 -17.95
C GLY A 105 3.35 -10.63 -18.12
N MET A 106 4.07 -11.00 -17.06
CA MET A 106 5.49 -11.35 -17.13
C MET A 106 5.76 -12.58 -17.98
N SER A 107 4.90 -13.61 -17.88
CA SER A 107 4.99 -14.83 -18.70
C SER A 107 4.76 -14.52 -20.18
N ALA A 108 3.75 -13.73 -20.51
CA ALA A 108 3.47 -13.32 -21.89
C ALA A 108 4.61 -12.49 -22.49
N PHE A 109 5.20 -11.59 -21.69
CA PHE A 109 6.34 -10.79 -22.13
C PHE A 109 7.59 -11.62 -22.38
N ALA A 110 7.88 -12.61 -21.53
CA ALA A 110 9.01 -13.53 -21.74
C ALA A 110 8.81 -14.37 -23.01
N LEU A 111 7.60 -14.90 -23.25
CA LEU A 111 7.27 -15.61 -24.49
C LEU A 111 7.41 -14.74 -25.73
N PHE A 112 6.99 -13.48 -25.65
CA PHE A 112 7.15 -12.52 -26.74
C PHE A 112 8.62 -12.26 -27.08
N LEU A 113 9.49 -12.15 -26.07
CA LEU A 113 10.94 -11.96 -26.29
C LEU A 113 11.57 -13.21 -26.94
N VAL A 114 11.20 -14.41 -26.46
CA VAL A 114 11.69 -15.67 -27.07
C VAL A 114 11.22 -15.76 -28.52
N PHE A 115 9.95 -15.47 -28.80
CA PHE A 115 9.41 -15.45 -30.17
C PHE A 115 10.15 -14.46 -31.07
N LYS A 116 10.44 -13.26 -30.57
CA LYS A 116 11.23 -12.24 -31.29
C LYS A 116 12.62 -12.76 -31.65
N VAL A 117 13.32 -13.36 -30.70
CA VAL A 117 14.66 -13.92 -30.92
C VAL A 117 14.63 -15.05 -31.95
N VAL A 118 13.69 -15.99 -31.82
CA VAL A 118 13.51 -17.12 -32.77
C VAL A 118 13.17 -16.59 -34.16
N TRP A 119 12.29 -15.58 -34.26
CA TRP A 119 11.92 -14.96 -35.53
C TRP A 119 13.10 -14.29 -36.22
N THR A 120 13.95 -13.57 -35.46
CA THR A 120 15.16 -12.93 -36.02
C THR A 120 16.26 -13.94 -36.41
N MET A 121 16.30 -15.09 -35.72
CA MET A 121 17.25 -16.17 -36.07
C MET A 121 16.75 -17.06 -37.21
N ALA A 122 15.42 -17.24 -37.35
CA ALA A 122 14.81 -18.10 -38.37
C ALA A 122 14.67 -17.46 -39.76
N LEU A 123 14.85 -16.11 -39.86
CA LEU A 123 14.84 -15.36 -41.12
C LEU A 123 16.15 -14.62 -41.36
N PRO A 124 17.30 -15.30 -41.49
CA PRO A 124 18.49 -14.69 -42.08
C PRO A 124 18.35 -14.73 -43.60
N GLY A 125 17.89 -13.66 -44.23
CA GLY A 125 18.07 -13.61 -45.68
C GLY A 125 16.93 -13.15 -46.57
N ALA A 126 16.19 -12.11 -46.16
CA ALA A 126 15.29 -11.40 -47.08
C ALA A 126 15.75 -9.95 -47.36
N ALA A 127 17.03 -9.71 -47.29
CA ALA A 127 17.65 -8.53 -47.89
C ALA A 127 18.45 -8.96 -49.13
N GLY A 128 17.72 -9.59 -50.08
CA GLY A 128 18.24 -9.87 -51.40
C GLY A 128 18.43 -8.55 -52.15
N HIS A 129 19.65 -8.36 -52.59
CA HIS A 129 20.15 -7.36 -53.49
C HIS A 129 19.16 -7.06 -54.63
N ALA A 130 18.56 -5.91 -54.65
CA ALA A 130 18.12 -5.27 -55.87
C ALA A 130 19.36 -4.56 -56.46
N GLU A 131 20.14 -5.32 -57.21
CA GLU A 131 21.19 -4.79 -58.08
C GLU A 131 20.49 -4.03 -59.19
N ILE A 132 20.46 -2.70 -59.06
CA ILE A 132 19.99 -1.80 -60.09
C ILE A 132 21.15 -1.68 -61.08
N HIS A 133 21.04 -2.43 -62.15
CA HIS A 133 21.91 -2.29 -63.31
C HIS A 133 21.55 -1.03 -64.06
N PRO A 134 22.46 -0.02 -64.23
CA PRO A 134 22.15 1.16 -65.05
C PRO A 134 22.19 0.78 -66.53
N PRO A 135 21.26 1.29 -67.35
CA PRO A 135 21.28 1.04 -68.76
C PRO A 135 22.47 1.74 -69.43
N ALA A 136 23.21 0.97 -70.16
CA ALA A 136 24.32 1.45 -70.99
C ALA A 136 23.86 2.53 -71.97
N ALA A 137 24.42 3.69 -71.83
CA ALA A 137 24.32 4.77 -72.82
C ALA A 137 25.01 4.37 -74.09
N SER A 138 24.29 3.97 -75.11
CA SER A 138 24.79 3.79 -76.46
C SER A 138 25.03 5.17 -77.05
N ALA A 139 26.28 5.45 -77.23
CA ALA A 139 26.73 6.55 -78.11
C ALA A 139 26.24 6.33 -79.52
N MET A 140 25.65 7.28 -80.12
CA MET A 140 25.64 7.42 -81.55
C MET A 140 26.11 8.82 -81.92
N VAL A 141 27.40 8.82 -82.32
CA VAL A 141 28.00 9.81 -83.14
C VAL A 141 27.52 9.60 -84.54
N SER A 142 27.14 10.62 -85.28
CA SER A 142 27.29 10.77 -86.70
C SER A 142 27.08 12.22 -87.11
N THR A 143 28.14 12.85 -87.43
CA THR A 143 28.54 13.39 -88.74
C THR A 143 27.46 14.08 -89.53
N ASN A 144 27.41 15.37 -89.68
CA ASN A 144 27.89 16.13 -90.82
C ASN A 144 27.80 17.59 -90.56
#